data_b372d0c902ed92d2b7a8f3ec8f59959d
#
_entry.id   b372d0c902ed92d2b7a8f3ec8f59959d
#
_cell.length_a   1.000
_cell.length_b   1.000
_cell.length_c   1.000
_cell.angle_alpha   90.00
_cell.angle_beta   90.00
_cell.angle_gamma   90.00
#
_symmetry.space_group_name_H-M   'P 1'
#
loop_
_entity.id
_entity.type
_entity.pdbx_description
1 polymer ?
#
loop_
_entity_poly.entity_id
_entity_poly.type
_entity_poly.pdbx_seq_one_letter_code
_entity_poly.pdbx_strand_id
1 'polypeptide(L)'
;MSQRNRAIGRASFKALAGTLLINGVVTFAPDSAHSANDTNSISGNFLAGHVAQKRRDLPTALKFLNRTLDQDSEQLDLLSSAFLFNVMEGRIDEALVLAERYSKTDPKEPITALALAIRDAKNEDWQKIIDRMAAMDSTGLNGFTAPALQGWAVFAKDGLKAGLDALKPLRDIGGTRTLHDLHAGLMHEISGDEAAAVTYYLSVAEDDGGSSLRSTRILGTLYERQDKKSEAKATYDLYLQAQPSSQFINLDMERLETGDTKAPVLIKNAQEGVAEALFGIASSLNQQGGSETALVLARLALYLRPEFPVMRYMAAGILEQLDRYEDAIAVYKKLPDNTPFSRTAKIGIARNLDSIDKTDEAIDILKAAGEMYAKDPRPVTALGGLYRGRERWDDAISAYDDAIERLGTPEPRHWQMFYSRGVVAERAGQWERAEKDLLKALEFEPDQPLVLNYLGYSWVEKRQNLERALEMIKTAVSKRPHDGYITDSLGWVYYQFGRYEEAVPELERAVELRPEDPVINDHLGDAYWRVGRTREAAFQWNHSLALDPEPELKEQLEKKLKHGLVEEAGAVIKTTPNGG
;
A
#
# COMPACT_ATOMS: atom_id res chain seq x y z
N MET A 1 7.17 30.69 10.77
CA MET A 1 7.90 30.64 9.50
C MET A 1 8.06 29.17 9.06
N SER A 2 6.97 28.44 8.82
CA SER A 2 7.06 26.98 8.56
C SER A 2 6.04 26.43 7.56
N GLN A 3 5.38 27.24 6.76
CA GLN A 3 4.37 26.74 5.79
C GLN A 3 4.67 27.07 4.31
N ARG A 4 5.74 27.78 3.99
CA ARG A 4 6.05 28.17 2.58
C ARG A 4 6.97 27.21 1.82
N ASN A 5 7.73 26.35 2.48
CA ASN A 5 8.71 25.49 1.81
C ASN A 5 8.18 24.08 1.42
N ARG A 6 6.93 23.72 1.76
CA ARG A 6 6.34 22.44 1.34
C ARG A 6 5.70 22.45 -0.06
N ALA A 7 5.54 23.61 -0.68
CA ALA A 7 4.86 23.74 -1.98
C ALA A 7 5.79 23.60 -3.19
N ILE A 8 7.10 23.79 -3.06
CA ILE A 8 8.02 23.84 -4.18
C ILE A 8 8.51 22.44 -4.62
N GLY A 9 8.61 21.49 -3.71
CA GLY A 9 9.00 20.10 -4.04
C GLY A 9 7.93 19.28 -4.77
N ARG A 10 6.67 19.72 -4.76
CA ARG A 10 5.55 19.00 -5.40
C ARG A 10 5.33 19.32 -6.87
N ALA A 11 5.89 20.41 -7.39
CA ALA A 11 5.61 20.87 -8.75
C ALA A 11 6.46 20.18 -9.83
N SER A 12 7.68 19.76 -9.51
CA SER A 12 8.62 19.24 -10.51
C SER A 12 8.39 17.77 -10.90
N PHE A 13 7.72 16.99 -10.06
CA PHE A 13 7.47 15.56 -10.31
C PHE A 13 6.08 15.22 -10.87
N LYS A 14 5.11 16.14 -10.82
CA LYS A 14 3.78 15.91 -11.41
C LYS A 14 3.77 15.71 -12.93
N ALA A 15 4.85 16.09 -13.60
CA ALA A 15 4.99 15.93 -15.05
C ALA A 15 5.38 14.49 -15.47
N LEU A 16 5.83 13.62 -14.54
CA LEU A 16 6.30 12.27 -14.87
C LEU A 16 5.21 11.19 -14.85
N ALA A 17 4.16 11.37 -14.07
CA ALA A 17 3.09 10.37 -13.95
C ALA A 17 2.10 10.35 -15.16
N GLY A 18 2.25 11.28 -16.09
CA GLY A 18 1.29 11.52 -17.18
C GLY A 18 1.64 10.94 -18.56
N THR A 19 2.80 10.29 -18.75
CA THR A 19 3.31 10.09 -20.13
C THR A 19 3.51 8.63 -20.54
N LEU A 20 2.93 7.66 -19.83
CA LEU A 20 2.88 6.26 -20.27
C LEU A 20 1.47 5.81 -20.72
N LEU A 21 0.62 6.78 -21.11
CA LEU A 21 -0.56 6.48 -21.91
C LEU A 21 -0.14 6.49 -23.37
N ILE A 22 0.15 5.30 -23.91
CA ILE A 22 0.30 5.09 -25.37
C ILE A 22 -1.07 5.33 -26.02
N ASN A 23 -1.38 6.57 -26.35
CA ASN A 23 -2.49 6.93 -27.24
C ASN A 23 -2.01 6.89 -28.68
N GLY A 24 -1.69 5.73 -29.18
CA GLY A 24 -1.59 5.45 -30.60
C GLY A 24 -3.00 5.16 -31.15
N VAL A 25 -3.70 6.17 -31.60
CA VAL A 25 -4.88 5.96 -32.46
C VAL A 25 -4.36 5.58 -33.84
N VAL A 26 -4.23 4.28 -34.10
CA VAL A 26 -3.99 3.76 -35.45
C VAL A 26 -5.34 3.71 -36.17
N THR A 27 -5.55 4.64 -37.10
CA THR A 27 -6.69 4.58 -38.04
C THR A 27 -6.37 3.54 -39.11
N PHE A 28 -7.01 2.38 -39.02
CA PHE A 28 -7.00 1.39 -40.09
C PHE A 28 -8.06 1.73 -41.15
N ALA A 29 -7.64 1.85 -42.41
CA ALA A 29 -8.54 1.77 -43.55
C ALA A 29 -9.01 0.30 -43.71
N PRO A 30 -10.29 0.04 -44.04
CA PRO A 30 -10.76 -1.33 -44.18
C PRO A 30 -10.33 -1.88 -45.53
N ASP A 31 -9.29 -2.71 -45.56
CA ASP A 31 -9.04 -3.59 -46.70
C ASP A 31 -9.75 -4.92 -46.47
N SER A 32 -10.63 -5.22 -47.44
CA SER A 32 -11.31 -6.47 -47.80
C SER A 32 -11.28 -7.63 -46.80
N ALA A 33 -12.48 -8.02 -46.39
CA ALA A 33 -12.80 -9.26 -45.70
C ALA A 33 -12.24 -10.50 -46.41
N HIS A 34 -11.21 -11.10 -45.85
CA HIS A 34 -10.78 -12.45 -46.19
C HIS A 34 -11.14 -13.40 -45.05
N SER A 35 -11.80 -14.46 -45.43
CA SER A 35 -12.34 -15.63 -44.72
C SER A 35 -11.89 -15.88 -43.26
N ALA A 36 -12.90 -16.10 -42.42
CA ALA A 36 -12.85 -16.37 -40.97
C ALA A 36 -12.27 -17.75 -40.58
N ASN A 37 -11.07 -18.11 -41.06
CA ASN A 37 -10.39 -19.34 -40.64
C ASN A 37 -8.90 -19.15 -40.30
N ASP A 38 -8.40 -17.92 -40.25
CA ASP A 38 -7.01 -17.65 -39.86
C ASP A 38 -6.95 -17.10 -38.42
N THR A 39 -6.95 -18.04 -37.46
CA THR A 39 -6.75 -17.73 -36.04
C THR A 39 -5.36 -17.13 -35.74
N ASN A 40 -4.58 -16.83 -36.79
CA ASN A 40 -3.19 -16.42 -36.72
C ASN A 40 -2.89 -15.11 -37.49
N SER A 41 -3.90 -14.26 -37.73
CA SER A 41 -3.65 -12.98 -38.39
C SER A 41 -2.92 -11.98 -37.49
N ILE A 42 -2.00 -11.20 -38.06
CA ILE A 42 -1.25 -10.12 -37.35
C ILE A 42 -2.22 -9.20 -36.61
N SER A 43 -3.23 -8.71 -37.32
CA SER A 43 -4.26 -7.81 -36.74
C SER A 43 -5.08 -8.48 -35.64
N GLY A 44 -5.42 -9.76 -35.80
CA GLY A 44 -6.16 -10.53 -34.78
C GLY A 44 -5.35 -10.73 -33.51
N ASN A 45 -4.08 -11.11 -33.64
CA ASN A 45 -3.17 -11.27 -32.52
C ASN A 45 -2.90 -9.92 -31.82
N PHE A 46 -2.69 -8.85 -32.60
CA PHE A 46 -2.51 -7.51 -32.04
C PHE A 46 -3.72 -7.05 -31.21
N LEU A 47 -4.93 -7.19 -31.79
CA LEU A 47 -6.17 -6.81 -31.10
C LEU A 47 -6.39 -7.64 -29.83
N ALA A 48 -6.16 -8.95 -29.90
CA ALA A 48 -6.28 -9.85 -28.74
C ALA A 48 -5.27 -9.48 -27.65
N GLY A 49 -4.02 -9.17 -28.03
CA GLY A 49 -2.99 -8.69 -27.11
C GLY A 49 -3.40 -7.37 -26.43
N HIS A 50 -3.94 -6.43 -27.20
CA HIS A 50 -4.39 -5.15 -26.68
C HIS A 50 -5.61 -5.27 -25.73
N VAL A 51 -6.56 -6.16 -26.04
CA VAL A 51 -7.70 -6.46 -25.16
C VAL A 51 -7.22 -7.09 -23.85
N ALA A 52 -6.29 -8.05 -23.93
CA ALA A 52 -5.71 -8.67 -22.76
C ALA A 52 -4.95 -7.64 -21.89
N GLN A 53 -4.19 -6.73 -22.52
CA GLN A 53 -3.53 -5.61 -21.83
C GLN A 53 -4.52 -4.74 -21.06
N LYS A 54 -5.63 -4.32 -21.71
CA LYS A 54 -6.69 -3.52 -21.05
C LYS A 54 -7.32 -4.24 -19.87
N ARG A 55 -7.36 -5.58 -19.91
CA ARG A 55 -7.85 -6.43 -18.82
C ARG A 55 -6.77 -6.75 -17.78
N ARG A 56 -5.57 -6.19 -17.94
CA ARG A 56 -4.39 -6.47 -17.09
C ARG A 56 -3.94 -7.93 -17.07
N ASP A 57 -4.36 -8.71 -18.09
CA ASP A 57 -3.90 -10.09 -18.31
C ASP A 57 -2.60 -10.07 -19.14
N LEU A 58 -1.48 -9.76 -18.47
CA LEU A 58 -0.17 -9.63 -19.13
C LEU A 58 0.33 -10.95 -19.73
N PRO A 59 0.16 -12.14 -19.12
CA PRO A 59 0.55 -13.40 -19.73
C PRO A 59 -0.15 -13.63 -21.08
N THR A 60 -1.45 -13.38 -21.14
CA THR A 60 -2.23 -13.49 -22.40
C THR A 60 -1.82 -12.42 -23.39
N ALA A 61 -1.60 -11.18 -22.95
CA ALA A 61 -1.10 -10.10 -23.80
C ALA A 61 0.24 -10.48 -24.44
N LEU A 62 1.22 -10.94 -23.65
CA LEU A 62 2.52 -11.41 -24.15
C LEU A 62 2.41 -12.54 -25.17
N LYS A 63 1.53 -13.52 -24.92
CA LYS A 63 1.32 -14.63 -25.86
C LYS A 63 0.92 -14.13 -27.26
N PHE A 64 0.01 -13.16 -27.33
CA PHE A 64 -0.45 -12.60 -28.59
C PHE A 64 0.54 -11.62 -29.21
N LEU A 65 1.20 -10.80 -28.41
CA LEU A 65 2.25 -9.89 -28.90
C LEU A 65 3.44 -10.65 -29.48
N ASN A 66 3.90 -11.71 -28.82
CA ASN A 66 4.98 -12.55 -29.36
C ASN A 66 4.60 -13.18 -30.70
N ARG A 67 3.37 -13.69 -30.86
CA ARG A 67 2.89 -14.21 -32.16
C ARG A 67 2.86 -13.15 -33.25
N THR A 68 2.55 -11.89 -32.89
CA THR A 68 2.59 -10.77 -33.84
C THR A 68 4.04 -10.45 -34.23
N LEU A 69 4.96 -10.42 -33.24
CA LEU A 69 6.38 -10.17 -33.46
C LEU A 69 7.08 -11.28 -34.29
N ASP A 70 6.58 -12.52 -34.21
CA ASP A 70 7.06 -13.63 -35.05
C ASP A 70 6.73 -13.42 -36.53
N GLN A 71 5.66 -12.69 -36.85
CA GLN A 71 5.20 -12.40 -38.20
C GLN A 71 5.69 -11.05 -38.75
N ASP A 72 5.78 -10.01 -37.89
CA ASP A 72 6.29 -8.70 -38.20
C ASP A 72 7.24 -8.23 -37.08
N SER A 73 8.51 -8.53 -37.27
CA SER A 73 9.53 -8.41 -36.22
C SER A 73 10.04 -6.99 -35.95
N GLU A 74 9.67 -6.00 -36.76
CA GLU A 74 10.29 -4.68 -36.73
C GLU A 74 9.34 -3.54 -36.27
N GLN A 75 8.09 -3.84 -35.89
CA GLN A 75 7.17 -2.83 -35.38
C GLN A 75 7.60 -2.35 -33.97
N LEU A 76 8.04 -1.10 -33.88
CA LEU A 76 8.59 -0.51 -32.66
C LEU A 76 7.61 -0.54 -31.48
N ASP A 77 6.32 -0.22 -31.70
CA ASP A 77 5.30 -0.21 -30.64
C ASP A 77 5.07 -1.62 -30.05
N LEU A 78 5.14 -2.64 -30.88
CA LEU A 78 5.03 -4.04 -30.43
C LEU A 78 6.28 -4.47 -29.66
N LEU A 79 7.46 -4.11 -30.16
CA LEU A 79 8.73 -4.41 -29.47
C LEU A 79 8.77 -3.75 -28.09
N SER A 80 8.38 -2.47 -28.02
CA SER A 80 8.32 -1.73 -26.76
C SER A 80 7.32 -2.36 -25.76
N SER A 81 6.10 -2.67 -26.23
CA SER A 81 5.08 -3.29 -25.38
C SER A 81 5.50 -4.68 -24.89
N ALA A 82 6.00 -5.52 -25.79
CA ALA A 82 6.48 -6.86 -25.44
C ALA A 82 7.68 -6.80 -24.49
N PHE A 83 8.60 -5.87 -24.69
CA PHE A 83 9.73 -5.61 -23.80
C PHE A 83 9.23 -5.26 -22.38
N LEU A 84 8.38 -4.23 -22.26
CA LEU A 84 7.86 -3.80 -20.95
C LEU A 84 7.11 -4.91 -20.22
N PHE A 85 6.25 -5.64 -20.92
CA PHE A 85 5.48 -6.73 -20.31
C PHE A 85 6.38 -7.88 -19.86
N ASN A 86 7.43 -8.23 -20.63
CA ASN A 86 8.41 -9.21 -20.17
C ASN A 86 9.14 -8.74 -18.90
N VAL A 87 9.51 -7.46 -18.81
CA VAL A 87 10.11 -6.90 -17.58
C VAL A 87 9.12 -6.99 -16.41
N MET A 88 7.87 -6.58 -16.59
CA MET A 88 6.85 -6.61 -15.53
C MET A 88 6.54 -8.04 -15.06
N GLU A 89 6.60 -9.02 -15.97
CA GLU A 89 6.49 -10.46 -15.66
C GLU A 89 7.77 -11.04 -15.03
N GLY A 90 8.86 -10.29 -15.01
CA GLY A 90 10.15 -10.73 -14.49
C GLY A 90 10.93 -11.64 -15.44
N ARG A 91 10.55 -11.69 -16.70
CA ARG A 91 11.24 -12.41 -17.79
C ARG A 91 12.32 -11.51 -18.39
N ILE A 92 13.35 -11.22 -17.57
CA ILE A 92 14.31 -10.18 -17.90
C ILE A 92 15.21 -10.59 -19.07
N ASP A 93 15.58 -11.86 -19.19
CA ASP A 93 16.44 -12.31 -20.28
C ASP A 93 15.74 -12.19 -21.65
N GLU A 94 14.43 -12.54 -21.72
CA GLU A 94 13.62 -12.33 -22.92
C GLU A 94 13.40 -10.84 -23.22
N ALA A 95 13.18 -10.04 -22.17
CA ALA A 95 13.07 -8.59 -22.31
C ALA A 95 14.35 -7.98 -22.90
N LEU A 96 15.53 -8.42 -22.47
CA LEU A 96 16.82 -7.91 -22.95
C LEU A 96 17.05 -8.19 -24.43
N VAL A 97 16.59 -9.33 -24.95
CA VAL A 97 16.62 -9.62 -26.40
C VAL A 97 15.79 -8.61 -27.18
N LEU A 98 14.60 -8.27 -26.68
CA LEU A 98 13.72 -7.27 -27.30
C LEU A 98 14.32 -5.85 -27.16
N ALA A 99 14.93 -5.55 -26.02
CA ALA A 99 15.63 -4.29 -25.78
C ALA A 99 16.78 -4.06 -26.78
N GLU A 100 17.56 -5.10 -27.09
CA GLU A 100 18.63 -5.01 -28.11
C GLU A 100 18.08 -4.76 -29.50
N ARG A 101 16.96 -5.38 -29.86
CA ARG A 101 16.32 -5.13 -31.16
C ARG A 101 15.78 -3.70 -31.25
N TYR A 102 15.05 -3.26 -30.22
CA TYR A 102 14.49 -1.91 -30.14
C TYR A 102 15.56 -0.82 -30.19
N SER A 103 16.66 -1.00 -29.44
CA SER A 103 17.75 -0.02 -29.34
C SER A 103 18.51 0.23 -30.66
N LYS A 104 18.37 -0.63 -31.68
CA LYS A 104 18.94 -0.41 -33.00
C LYS A 104 18.25 0.75 -33.73
N THR A 105 16.96 0.97 -33.44
CA THR A 105 16.15 2.03 -34.07
C THR A 105 16.04 3.24 -33.17
N ASP A 106 15.83 3.04 -31.86
CA ASP A 106 15.79 4.10 -30.86
C ASP A 106 16.72 3.77 -29.68
N PRO A 107 17.99 4.13 -29.76
CA PRO A 107 18.97 3.87 -28.68
C PRO A 107 18.77 4.74 -27.45
N LYS A 108 17.91 5.77 -27.52
CA LYS A 108 17.66 6.75 -26.45
C LYS A 108 16.35 6.52 -25.70
N GLU A 109 15.58 5.47 -26.03
CA GLU A 109 14.40 5.14 -25.25
C GLU A 109 14.80 4.80 -23.80
N PRO A 110 14.25 5.51 -22.78
CA PRO A 110 14.79 5.52 -21.43
C PRO A 110 14.84 4.17 -20.74
N ILE A 111 13.74 3.39 -20.82
CA ILE A 111 13.63 2.12 -20.07
C ILE A 111 14.43 1.03 -20.75
N THR A 112 14.46 1.01 -22.08
CA THR A 112 15.29 0.09 -22.86
C THR A 112 16.78 0.33 -22.60
N ALA A 113 17.21 1.60 -22.65
CA ALA A 113 18.60 1.96 -22.36
C ALA A 113 18.98 1.59 -20.93
N LEU A 114 18.07 1.80 -19.97
CA LEU A 114 18.26 1.40 -18.58
C LEU A 114 18.39 -0.13 -18.43
N ALA A 115 17.50 -0.92 -19.04
CA ALA A 115 17.56 -2.37 -18.97
C ALA A 115 18.88 -2.93 -19.54
N LEU A 116 19.34 -2.37 -20.66
CA LEU A 116 20.64 -2.73 -21.24
C LEU A 116 21.81 -2.30 -20.34
N ALA A 117 21.74 -1.14 -19.68
CA ALA A 117 22.75 -0.72 -18.69
C ALA A 117 22.78 -1.65 -17.48
N ILE A 118 21.64 -2.15 -17.01
CA ILE A 118 21.57 -3.13 -15.91
C ILE A 118 22.16 -4.48 -16.31
N ARG A 119 21.94 -4.94 -17.54
CA ARG A 119 22.65 -6.11 -18.09
C ARG A 119 24.16 -5.89 -18.14
N ASP A 120 24.57 -4.72 -18.64
CA ASP A 120 26.00 -4.36 -18.73
C ASP A 120 26.62 -4.28 -17.32
N ALA A 121 25.87 -3.78 -16.29
CA ALA A 121 26.30 -3.80 -14.88
C ALA A 121 26.47 -5.22 -14.35
N LYS A 122 25.54 -6.12 -14.69
CA LYS A 122 25.63 -7.54 -14.28
C LYS A 122 26.85 -8.25 -14.84
N ASN A 123 27.28 -7.84 -16.03
CA ASN A 123 28.46 -8.35 -16.72
C ASN A 123 29.75 -7.57 -16.38
N GLU A 124 29.67 -6.56 -15.52
CA GLU A 124 30.76 -5.64 -15.15
C GLU A 124 31.35 -4.86 -16.35
N ASP A 125 30.56 -4.68 -17.40
CA ASP A 125 30.91 -3.89 -18.58
C ASP A 125 30.72 -2.38 -18.33
N TRP A 126 31.44 -1.86 -17.33
CA TRP A 126 31.25 -0.49 -16.82
C TRP A 126 31.39 0.60 -17.88
N GLN A 127 32.30 0.43 -18.86
CA GLN A 127 32.47 1.39 -19.94
C GLN A 127 31.20 1.52 -20.80
N LYS A 128 30.50 0.41 -21.08
CA LYS A 128 29.26 0.44 -21.86
C LYS A 128 28.17 1.24 -21.14
N ILE A 129 28.11 1.15 -19.81
CA ILE A 129 27.17 1.94 -19.01
C ILE A 129 27.51 3.42 -19.13
N ILE A 130 28.81 3.79 -18.97
CA ILE A 130 29.26 5.18 -19.08
C ILE A 130 28.85 5.76 -20.44
N ASP A 131 29.19 5.06 -21.54
CA ASP A 131 28.91 5.53 -22.89
C ASP A 131 27.39 5.64 -23.14
N ARG A 132 26.61 4.65 -22.70
CA ARG A 132 25.16 4.63 -22.83
C ARG A 132 24.49 5.75 -22.06
N MET A 133 24.83 5.94 -20.79
CA MET A 133 24.23 6.97 -19.93
C MET A 133 24.65 8.39 -20.36
N ALA A 134 25.87 8.57 -20.85
CA ALA A 134 26.31 9.85 -21.39
C ALA A 134 25.57 10.28 -22.69
N ALA A 135 25.00 9.34 -23.43
CA ALA A 135 24.21 9.61 -24.63
C ALA A 135 22.74 9.97 -24.33
N MET A 136 22.29 9.80 -23.09
CA MET A 136 20.88 10.02 -22.69
C MET A 136 20.59 11.51 -22.47
N ASP A 137 19.38 11.92 -22.79
CA ASP A 137 18.90 13.25 -22.44
C ASP A 137 18.67 13.38 -20.93
N SER A 138 19.08 14.49 -20.32
CA SER A 138 18.97 14.70 -18.85
C SER A 138 17.57 15.12 -18.39
N THR A 139 16.51 14.58 -19.01
CA THR A 139 15.11 14.89 -18.71
C THR A 139 14.34 13.65 -18.27
N GLY A 140 13.22 13.85 -17.60
CA GLY A 140 12.36 12.75 -17.15
C GLY A 140 13.09 11.75 -16.26
N LEU A 141 12.85 10.46 -16.49
CA LEU A 141 13.47 9.37 -15.73
C LEU A 141 15.00 9.39 -15.85
N ASN A 142 15.53 9.72 -17.03
CA ASN A 142 16.97 9.77 -17.28
C ASN A 142 17.69 10.85 -16.45
N GLY A 143 17.01 11.94 -16.08
CA GLY A 143 17.56 12.96 -15.21
C GLY A 143 18.05 12.41 -13.86
N PHE A 144 17.46 11.30 -13.40
CA PHE A 144 17.83 10.64 -12.13
C PHE A 144 18.66 9.37 -12.37
N THR A 145 18.24 8.52 -13.31
CA THR A 145 18.87 7.22 -13.53
C THR A 145 20.24 7.35 -14.18
N ALA A 146 20.39 8.22 -15.20
CA ALA A 146 21.65 8.33 -15.92
C ALA A 146 22.82 8.77 -15.03
N PRO A 147 22.75 9.89 -14.27
CA PRO A 147 23.86 10.28 -13.40
C PRO A 147 24.11 9.29 -12.26
N ALA A 148 23.07 8.62 -11.74
CA ALA A 148 23.24 7.62 -10.69
C ALA A 148 24.00 6.40 -11.21
N LEU A 149 23.60 5.82 -12.35
CA LEU A 149 24.25 4.65 -12.94
C LEU A 149 25.66 5.01 -13.44
N GLN A 150 25.82 6.18 -14.06
CA GLN A 150 27.13 6.66 -14.51
C GLN A 150 28.07 6.85 -13.32
N GLY A 151 27.60 7.44 -12.21
CA GLY A 151 28.38 7.60 -10.98
C GLY A 151 28.93 6.27 -10.47
N TRP A 152 28.09 5.23 -10.38
CA TRP A 152 28.50 3.90 -9.96
C TRP A 152 29.43 3.20 -10.96
N ALA A 153 29.17 3.35 -12.25
CA ALA A 153 30.03 2.76 -13.29
C ALA A 153 31.43 3.38 -13.30
N VAL A 154 31.50 4.72 -13.17
CA VAL A 154 32.79 5.44 -13.05
C VAL A 154 33.49 5.11 -11.74
N PHE A 155 32.73 4.99 -10.63
CA PHE A 155 33.28 4.55 -9.35
C PHE A 155 33.93 3.16 -9.45
N ALA A 156 33.26 2.21 -10.07
CA ALA A 156 33.78 0.85 -10.27
C ALA A 156 35.04 0.82 -11.11
N LYS A 157 35.13 1.67 -12.13
CA LYS A 157 36.24 1.68 -13.09
C LYS A 157 37.41 2.54 -12.63
N ASP A 158 37.13 3.78 -12.18
CA ASP A 158 38.12 4.83 -12.01
C ASP A 158 38.27 5.29 -10.54
N GLY A 159 37.50 4.65 -9.63
CA GLY A 159 37.59 4.85 -8.17
C GLY A 159 36.76 6.01 -7.62
N LEU A 160 36.90 6.23 -6.30
CA LEU A 160 36.03 7.11 -5.51
C LEU A 160 35.89 8.51 -6.06
N LYS A 161 37.01 9.20 -6.30
CA LYS A 161 36.99 10.62 -6.73
C LYS A 161 36.23 10.79 -8.05
N ALA A 162 36.52 9.94 -9.03
CA ALA A 162 35.88 9.99 -10.34
C ALA A 162 34.38 9.67 -10.25
N GLY A 163 34.00 8.67 -9.45
CA GLY A 163 32.62 8.32 -9.19
C GLY A 163 31.82 9.46 -8.56
N LEU A 164 32.38 10.12 -7.54
CA LEU A 164 31.75 11.28 -6.90
C LEU A 164 31.59 12.47 -7.88
N ASP A 165 32.60 12.70 -8.74
CA ASP A 165 32.51 13.75 -9.77
C ASP A 165 31.39 13.45 -10.79
N ALA A 166 31.23 12.20 -11.19
CA ALA A 166 30.16 11.77 -12.11
C ALA A 166 28.76 11.79 -11.46
N LEU A 167 28.67 11.70 -10.13
CA LEU A 167 27.41 11.76 -9.38
C LEU A 167 26.88 13.20 -9.18
N LYS A 168 27.76 14.22 -9.30
CA LYS A 168 27.42 15.64 -9.03
C LYS A 168 26.14 16.16 -9.68
N PRO A 169 25.77 15.79 -10.92
CA PRO A 169 24.53 16.28 -11.53
C PRO A 169 23.28 16.02 -10.69
N LEU A 170 23.24 14.94 -9.88
CA LEU A 170 22.14 14.70 -8.96
C LEU A 170 22.01 15.77 -7.88
N ARG A 171 23.08 16.48 -7.52
CA ARG A 171 23.04 17.52 -6.51
C ARG A 171 22.37 18.80 -7.01
N ASP A 172 22.46 19.05 -8.33
CA ASP A 172 21.98 20.26 -8.97
C ASP A 172 20.51 20.18 -9.38
N ILE A 173 19.94 18.97 -9.39
CA ILE A 173 18.52 18.73 -9.67
C ILE A 173 17.70 18.92 -8.39
N GLY A 174 16.66 19.75 -8.43
CA GLY A 174 15.81 20.00 -7.28
C GLY A 174 15.15 18.72 -6.75
N GLY A 175 15.37 18.40 -5.46
CA GLY A 175 14.77 17.24 -4.79
C GLY A 175 15.58 15.95 -4.87
N THR A 176 16.78 15.94 -5.46
CA THR A 176 17.62 14.73 -5.55
C THR A 176 18.87 14.76 -4.68
N ARG A 177 19.02 15.81 -3.86
CA ARG A 177 20.17 15.92 -2.95
C ARG A 177 20.29 14.71 -2.02
N THR A 178 19.19 14.25 -1.45
CA THR A 178 19.17 13.07 -0.59
C THR A 178 19.64 11.80 -1.34
N LEU A 179 19.27 11.65 -2.62
CA LEU A 179 19.76 10.56 -3.46
C LEU A 179 21.27 10.69 -3.71
N HIS A 180 21.75 11.89 -4.06
CA HIS A 180 23.19 12.16 -4.21
C HIS A 180 23.95 11.80 -2.93
N ASP A 181 23.53 12.35 -1.78
CA ASP A 181 24.25 12.21 -0.51
C ASP A 181 24.26 10.75 -0.05
N LEU A 182 23.15 10.01 -0.22
CA LEU A 182 23.12 8.58 0.09
C LEU A 182 24.17 7.82 -0.74
N HIS A 183 24.22 8.02 -2.05
CA HIS A 183 25.14 7.29 -2.92
C HIS A 183 26.59 7.73 -2.74
N ALA A 184 26.85 9.00 -2.47
CA ALA A 184 28.18 9.50 -2.11
C ALA A 184 28.67 8.85 -0.81
N GLY A 185 27.81 8.78 0.21
CA GLY A 185 28.11 8.08 1.46
C GLY A 185 28.44 6.60 1.25
N LEU A 186 27.66 5.89 0.42
CA LEU A 186 27.90 4.49 0.08
C LEU A 186 29.24 4.28 -0.65
N MET A 187 29.61 5.17 -1.59
CA MET A 187 30.90 5.09 -2.27
C MET A 187 32.07 5.33 -1.30
N HIS A 188 31.94 6.26 -0.36
CA HIS A 188 32.92 6.47 0.70
C HIS A 188 33.04 5.24 1.61
N GLU A 189 31.92 4.64 2.05
CA GLU A 189 31.91 3.44 2.91
C GLU A 189 32.61 2.26 2.23
N ILE A 190 32.28 1.98 0.95
CA ILE A 190 32.91 0.90 0.18
C ILE A 190 34.41 1.15 0.01
N SER A 191 34.83 2.41 -0.08
CA SER A 191 36.25 2.80 -0.21
C SER A 191 37.00 2.82 1.15
N GLY A 192 36.32 2.54 2.26
CA GLY A 192 36.91 2.53 3.60
C GLY A 192 36.99 3.90 4.29
N ASP A 193 36.44 4.95 3.67
CA ASP A 193 36.33 6.29 4.27
C ASP A 193 35.01 6.43 5.05
N GLU A 194 34.93 5.68 6.14
CA GLU A 194 33.74 5.62 6.98
C GLU A 194 33.38 6.97 7.62
N ALA A 195 34.38 7.86 7.87
CA ALA A 195 34.12 9.16 8.47
C ALA A 195 33.34 10.09 7.52
N ALA A 196 33.74 10.14 6.25
CA ALA A 196 32.99 10.84 5.23
C ALA A 196 31.62 10.20 4.98
N ALA A 197 31.54 8.86 4.97
CA ALA A 197 30.28 8.15 4.82
C ALA A 197 29.26 8.56 5.89
N VAL A 198 29.66 8.60 7.16
CA VAL A 198 28.81 9.06 8.28
C VAL A 198 28.31 10.50 8.05
N THR A 199 29.19 11.41 7.57
CA THR A 199 28.81 12.81 7.30
C THR A 199 27.67 12.89 6.26
N TYR A 200 27.78 12.13 5.18
CA TYR A 200 26.76 12.06 4.14
C TYR A 200 25.46 11.42 4.66
N TYR A 201 25.53 10.33 5.43
CA TYR A 201 24.35 9.67 5.98
C TYR A 201 23.60 10.53 7.01
N LEU A 202 24.33 11.34 7.79
CA LEU A 202 23.71 12.32 8.69
C LEU A 202 22.96 13.41 7.92
N SER A 203 23.53 13.90 6.79
CA SER A 203 22.81 14.83 5.90
C SER A 203 21.51 14.23 5.37
N VAL A 204 21.52 12.94 4.98
CA VAL A 204 20.31 12.22 4.56
C VAL A 204 19.29 12.12 5.70
N ALA A 205 19.72 11.76 6.90
CA ALA A 205 18.85 11.63 8.07
C ALA A 205 18.25 12.98 8.52
N GLU A 206 18.98 14.08 8.34
CA GLU A 206 18.49 15.44 8.60
C GLU A 206 17.42 15.84 7.57
N ASP A 207 17.64 15.56 6.28
CA ASP A 207 16.71 15.89 5.20
C ASP A 207 15.39 15.11 5.31
N ASP A 208 15.41 13.84 5.73
CA ASP A 208 14.24 12.96 5.86
C ASP A 208 13.64 12.91 7.29
N GLY A 209 14.25 13.61 8.24
CA GLY A 209 13.83 13.64 9.65
C GLY A 209 13.94 12.27 10.34
N GLY A 210 14.83 11.39 9.85
CA GLY A 210 15.01 10.03 10.36
C GLY A 210 13.85 9.08 10.01
N SER A 211 12.98 9.45 9.07
CA SER A 211 11.77 8.67 8.73
C SER A 211 12.02 7.53 7.74
N SER A 212 13.16 7.51 7.04
CA SER A 212 13.50 6.47 6.07
C SER A 212 14.13 5.26 6.75
N LEU A 213 13.44 4.10 6.66
CA LEU A 213 13.98 2.83 7.11
C LEU A 213 15.34 2.51 6.49
N ARG A 214 15.54 2.87 5.21
CA ARG A 214 16.74 2.49 4.48
C ARG A 214 17.96 3.26 4.96
N SER A 215 17.88 4.59 5.05
CA SER A 215 18.95 5.44 5.55
C SER A 215 19.28 5.12 7.01
N THR A 216 18.25 4.93 7.84
CA THR A 216 18.39 4.52 9.25
C THR A 216 19.20 3.23 9.38
N ARG A 217 18.88 2.19 8.59
CA ARG A 217 19.60 0.91 8.67
C ARG A 217 21.02 1.01 8.14
N ILE A 218 21.26 1.80 7.08
CA ILE A 218 22.61 2.02 6.56
C ILE A 218 23.50 2.70 7.63
N LEU A 219 23.05 3.80 8.20
CA LEU A 219 23.80 4.54 9.21
C LEU A 219 23.93 3.74 10.51
N GLY A 220 22.84 3.17 11.01
CA GLY A 220 22.83 2.39 12.26
C GLY A 220 23.77 1.18 12.20
N THR A 221 23.73 0.39 11.11
CA THR A 221 24.63 -0.75 10.95
C THR A 221 26.09 -0.34 10.75
N LEU A 222 26.36 0.83 10.17
CA LEU A 222 27.73 1.38 10.10
C LEU A 222 28.23 1.73 11.51
N TYR A 223 27.44 2.40 12.34
CA TYR A 223 27.80 2.68 13.74
C TYR A 223 28.02 1.40 14.55
N GLU A 224 27.18 0.37 14.37
CA GLU A 224 27.40 -0.93 15.03
C GLU A 224 28.77 -1.55 14.65
N ARG A 225 29.14 -1.51 13.37
CA ARG A 225 30.46 -2.03 12.92
C ARG A 225 31.63 -1.23 13.45
N GLN A 226 31.43 0.05 13.79
CA GLN A 226 32.39 0.91 14.45
C GLN A 226 32.40 0.75 15.98
N ASP A 227 31.63 -0.17 16.55
CA ASP A 227 31.39 -0.32 18.01
C ASP A 227 30.81 0.94 18.69
N LYS A 228 30.15 1.82 17.91
CA LYS A 228 29.46 3.03 18.39
C LYS A 228 27.99 2.72 18.71
N LYS A 229 27.82 1.91 19.79
CA LYS A 229 26.49 1.41 20.16
C LYS A 229 25.47 2.50 20.52
N SER A 230 25.95 3.58 21.17
CA SER A 230 25.11 4.71 21.58
C SER A 230 24.54 5.45 20.36
N GLU A 231 25.37 5.70 19.34
CA GLU A 231 25.00 6.37 18.11
C GLU A 231 24.10 5.49 17.24
N ALA A 232 24.37 4.18 17.19
CA ALA A 232 23.51 3.21 16.52
C ALA A 232 22.10 3.22 17.16
N LYS A 233 22.05 3.15 18.50
CA LYS A 233 20.78 3.21 19.23
C LYS A 233 20.03 4.51 18.99
N ALA A 234 20.71 5.64 19.07
CA ALA A 234 20.09 6.96 18.81
C ALA A 234 19.51 7.05 17.40
N THR A 235 20.21 6.48 16.40
CA THR A 235 19.72 6.41 15.00
C THR A 235 18.44 5.58 14.90
N TYR A 236 18.37 4.42 15.54
CA TYR A 236 17.20 3.56 15.55
C TYR A 236 16.04 4.16 16.35
N ASP A 237 16.32 4.79 17.49
CA ASP A 237 15.31 5.47 18.31
C ASP A 237 14.67 6.65 17.56
N LEU A 238 15.45 7.43 16.80
CA LEU A 238 14.91 8.52 15.96
C LEU A 238 13.93 8.00 14.92
N TYR A 239 14.23 6.88 14.27
CA TYR A 239 13.31 6.23 13.35
C TYR A 239 12.02 5.78 14.04
N LEU A 240 12.13 5.18 15.24
CA LEU A 240 10.96 4.76 16.01
C LEU A 240 10.11 5.95 16.51
N GLN A 241 10.71 7.13 16.76
CA GLN A 241 9.96 8.34 17.05
C GLN A 241 9.14 8.80 15.84
N ALA A 242 9.71 8.73 14.64
CA ALA A 242 9.02 9.07 13.39
C ALA A 242 8.01 7.99 12.96
N GLN A 243 8.27 6.73 13.28
CA GLN A 243 7.50 5.54 12.89
C GLN A 243 7.24 4.61 14.09
N PRO A 244 6.42 5.03 15.08
CA PRO A 244 6.30 4.30 16.37
C PRO A 244 5.78 2.86 16.25
N SER A 245 5.01 2.56 15.21
CA SER A 245 4.46 1.22 14.96
C SER A 245 5.33 0.34 14.06
N SER A 246 6.46 0.87 13.56
CA SER A 246 7.36 0.11 12.70
C SER A 246 8.10 -0.96 13.49
N GLN A 247 8.20 -2.14 12.91
CA GLN A 247 8.95 -3.26 13.48
C GLN A 247 10.10 -3.73 12.58
N PHE A 248 10.35 -2.98 11.51
CA PHE A 248 11.39 -3.35 10.53
C PHE A 248 12.81 -3.22 11.06
N ILE A 249 13.02 -2.56 12.19
CA ILE A 249 14.33 -2.46 12.87
C ILE A 249 14.45 -3.32 14.13
N ASN A 250 13.41 -4.13 14.46
CA ASN A 250 13.46 -4.96 15.69
C ASN A 250 14.65 -5.92 15.70
N LEU A 251 14.98 -6.54 14.55
CA LEU A 251 16.14 -7.42 14.46
C LEU A 251 17.46 -6.65 14.59
N ASP A 252 17.52 -5.41 14.14
CA ASP A 252 18.69 -4.55 14.28
C ASP A 252 18.85 -4.13 15.76
N MET A 253 17.75 -3.78 16.44
CA MET A 253 17.74 -3.46 17.88
C MET A 253 18.12 -4.68 18.74
N GLU A 254 17.52 -5.85 18.47
CA GLU A 254 17.85 -7.09 19.17
C GLU A 254 19.33 -7.45 19.02
N ARG A 255 19.88 -7.33 17.81
CA ARG A 255 21.31 -7.53 17.55
C ARG A 255 22.17 -6.53 18.32
N LEU A 256 21.79 -5.26 18.37
CA LEU A 256 22.50 -4.22 19.09
C LEU A 256 22.54 -4.51 20.61
N GLU A 257 21.44 -5.01 21.16
CA GLU A 257 21.31 -5.34 22.59
C GLU A 257 22.10 -6.62 22.96
N THR A 258 21.95 -7.68 22.18
CA THR A 258 22.59 -8.97 22.50
C THR A 258 24.03 -9.02 22.08
N GLY A 259 24.40 -8.36 21.00
CA GLY A 259 25.77 -8.45 20.43
C GLY A 259 26.09 -9.81 19.79
N ASP A 260 25.09 -10.69 19.63
CA ASP A 260 25.28 -12.08 19.19
C ASP A 260 25.79 -12.23 17.76
N THR A 261 25.54 -11.23 16.91
CA THR A 261 25.93 -11.25 15.49
C THR A 261 26.49 -9.91 15.05
N LYS A 262 27.42 -9.94 14.08
CA LYS A 262 27.96 -8.72 13.49
C LYS A 262 26.91 -8.02 12.62
N ALA A 263 26.88 -6.69 12.69
CA ALA A 263 26.04 -5.88 11.83
C ALA A 263 26.39 -6.09 10.35
N PRO A 264 25.40 -6.26 9.47
CA PRO A 264 25.64 -6.53 8.05
C PRO A 264 26.17 -5.29 7.33
N VAL A 265 27.05 -5.51 6.35
CA VAL A 265 27.32 -4.51 5.29
C VAL A 265 26.20 -4.61 4.28
N LEU A 266 25.42 -3.53 4.15
CA LEU A 266 24.20 -3.55 3.34
C LEU A 266 24.46 -3.40 1.85
N ILE A 267 25.53 -2.69 1.46
CA ILE A 267 26.00 -2.50 0.08
C ILE A 267 27.50 -2.76 0.03
N LYS A 268 27.95 -3.67 -0.84
CA LYS A 268 29.33 -4.20 -0.83
C LYS A 268 30.15 -3.79 -2.05
N ASN A 269 29.51 -3.45 -3.15
CA ASN A 269 30.15 -3.19 -4.44
C ASN A 269 29.29 -2.29 -5.33
N ALA A 270 29.81 -1.92 -6.48
CA ALA A 270 29.14 -1.02 -7.43
C ALA A 270 27.85 -1.62 -8.01
N GLN A 271 27.79 -2.93 -8.25
CA GLN A 271 26.55 -3.58 -8.73
C GLN A 271 25.41 -3.42 -7.72
N GLU A 272 25.71 -3.67 -6.43
CA GLU A 272 24.73 -3.44 -5.36
C GLU A 272 24.38 -1.97 -5.22
N GLY A 273 25.32 -1.04 -5.47
CA GLY A 273 25.09 0.40 -5.50
C GLY A 273 24.15 0.84 -6.64
N VAL A 274 24.31 0.27 -7.83
CA VAL A 274 23.36 0.47 -8.95
C VAL A 274 21.96 -0.04 -8.57
N ALA A 275 21.85 -1.23 -7.98
CA ALA A 275 20.58 -1.77 -7.51
C ALA A 275 19.93 -0.88 -6.43
N GLU A 276 20.74 -0.29 -5.55
CA GLU A 276 20.28 0.66 -4.53
C GLU A 276 19.76 1.96 -5.15
N ALA A 277 20.39 2.47 -6.20
CA ALA A 277 19.90 3.65 -6.92
C ALA A 277 18.52 3.39 -7.54
N LEU A 278 18.33 2.23 -8.16
CA LEU A 278 17.02 1.82 -8.66
C LEU A 278 15.98 1.70 -7.55
N PHE A 279 16.38 1.22 -6.36
CA PHE A 279 15.46 1.15 -5.21
C PHE A 279 14.99 2.53 -4.77
N GLY A 280 15.89 3.49 -4.60
CA GLY A 280 15.54 4.86 -4.20
C GLY A 280 14.59 5.52 -5.20
N ILE A 281 14.87 5.40 -6.50
CA ILE A 281 14.05 5.96 -7.57
C ILE A 281 12.69 5.26 -7.65
N ALA A 282 12.65 3.93 -7.60
CA ALA A 282 11.41 3.15 -7.62
C ALA A 282 10.52 3.46 -6.42
N SER A 283 11.12 3.61 -5.22
CA SER A 283 10.39 3.99 -4.01
C SER A 283 9.71 5.36 -4.15
N SER A 284 10.44 6.34 -4.68
CA SER A 284 9.90 7.69 -4.92
C SER A 284 8.76 7.67 -5.94
N LEU A 285 8.93 6.95 -7.05
CA LEU A 285 7.90 6.81 -8.10
C LEU A 285 6.64 6.13 -7.55
N ASN A 286 6.79 5.05 -6.80
CA ASN A 286 5.65 4.34 -6.22
C ASN A 286 4.83 5.23 -5.26
N GLN A 287 5.50 6.03 -4.43
CA GLN A 287 4.83 6.99 -3.55
C GLN A 287 4.04 8.08 -4.29
N GLN A 288 4.39 8.34 -5.55
CA GLN A 288 3.76 9.32 -6.41
C GLN A 288 2.70 8.72 -7.35
N GLY A 289 2.39 7.43 -7.20
CA GLY A 289 1.40 6.72 -8.01
C GLY A 289 1.94 6.12 -9.31
N GLY A 290 3.27 6.14 -9.52
CA GLY A 290 3.93 5.54 -10.68
C GLY A 290 4.25 4.04 -10.48
N SER A 291 3.30 3.25 -9.99
CA SER A 291 3.50 1.85 -9.56
C SER A 291 4.01 0.94 -10.70
N GLU A 292 3.55 1.12 -11.93
CA GLU A 292 4.01 0.30 -13.06
C GLU A 292 5.49 0.54 -13.38
N THR A 293 5.91 1.81 -13.47
CA THR A 293 7.33 2.15 -13.69
C THR A 293 8.19 1.71 -12.50
N ALA A 294 7.68 1.87 -11.27
CA ALA A 294 8.36 1.39 -10.07
C ALA A 294 8.55 -0.13 -10.09
N LEU A 295 7.57 -0.91 -10.59
CA LEU A 295 7.69 -2.36 -10.76
C LEU A 295 8.78 -2.72 -11.77
N VAL A 296 8.85 -2.00 -12.90
CA VAL A 296 9.92 -2.19 -13.90
C VAL A 296 11.30 -2.00 -13.27
N LEU A 297 11.50 -0.89 -12.55
CA LEU A 297 12.77 -0.63 -11.85
C LEU A 297 13.07 -1.70 -10.80
N ALA A 298 12.04 -2.14 -10.06
CA ALA A 298 12.18 -3.18 -9.06
C ALA A 298 12.60 -4.53 -9.67
N ARG A 299 12.03 -4.90 -10.81
CA ARG A 299 12.40 -6.13 -11.54
C ARG A 299 13.84 -6.07 -12.05
N LEU A 300 14.26 -4.93 -12.60
CA LEU A 300 15.63 -4.71 -13.06
C LEU A 300 16.63 -4.72 -11.88
N ALA A 301 16.30 -4.09 -10.76
CA ALA A 301 17.14 -4.13 -9.56
C ALA A 301 17.29 -5.56 -9.00
N LEU A 302 16.20 -6.34 -8.98
CA LEU A 302 16.21 -7.73 -8.53
C LEU A 302 16.93 -8.68 -9.53
N TYR A 303 16.97 -8.33 -10.82
CA TYR A 303 17.78 -9.05 -11.79
C TYR A 303 19.28 -8.84 -11.54
N LEU A 304 19.68 -7.61 -11.19
CA LEU A 304 21.05 -7.27 -10.86
C LEU A 304 21.46 -7.84 -9.49
N ARG A 305 20.59 -7.70 -8.48
CA ARG A 305 20.80 -8.13 -7.11
C ARG A 305 19.63 -9.01 -6.64
N PRO A 306 19.67 -10.34 -6.90
CA PRO A 306 18.60 -11.26 -6.49
C PRO A 306 18.36 -11.28 -4.97
N GLU A 307 19.41 -11.16 -4.16
CA GLU A 307 19.36 -11.09 -2.70
C GLU A 307 19.21 -9.63 -2.21
N PHE A 308 18.05 -9.01 -2.51
CA PHE A 308 17.74 -7.63 -2.09
C PHE A 308 16.39 -7.60 -1.36
N PRO A 309 16.36 -7.92 -0.05
CA PRO A 309 15.11 -8.13 0.68
C PRO A 309 14.17 -6.93 0.67
N VAL A 310 14.67 -5.70 0.86
CA VAL A 310 13.83 -4.49 0.86
C VAL A 310 13.18 -4.25 -0.50
N MET A 311 13.92 -4.43 -1.59
CA MET A 311 13.40 -4.30 -2.94
C MET A 311 12.36 -5.39 -3.23
N ARG A 312 12.62 -6.63 -2.80
CA ARG A 312 11.69 -7.75 -2.96
C ARG A 312 10.39 -7.51 -2.21
N TYR A 313 10.48 -7.00 -0.97
CA TYR A 313 9.30 -6.62 -0.18
C TYR A 313 8.49 -5.50 -0.87
N MET A 314 9.18 -4.46 -1.36
CA MET A 314 8.53 -3.37 -2.09
C MET A 314 7.89 -3.85 -3.40
N ALA A 315 8.57 -4.69 -4.18
CA ALA A 315 8.04 -5.23 -5.43
C ALA A 315 6.75 -6.04 -5.20
N ALA A 316 6.69 -6.82 -4.13
CA ALA A 316 5.48 -7.54 -3.76
C ALA A 316 4.34 -6.57 -3.38
N GLY A 317 4.62 -5.53 -2.60
CA GLY A 317 3.62 -4.49 -2.27
C GLY A 317 3.13 -3.72 -3.50
N ILE A 318 3.99 -3.47 -4.49
CA ILE A 318 3.57 -2.86 -5.76
C ILE A 318 2.64 -3.81 -6.53
N LEU A 319 2.94 -5.10 -6.55
CA LEU A 319 2.08 -6.10 -7.21
C LEU A 319 0.71 -6.19 -6.53
N GLU A 320 0.62 -6.07 -5.20
CA GLU A 320 -0.65 -5.95 -4.47
C GLU A 320 -1.45 -4.73 -4.90
N GLN A 321 -0.80 -3.56 -5.04
CA GLN A 321 -1.45 -2.33 -5.52
C GLN A 321 -1.96 -2.44 -6.97
N LEU A 322 -1.39 -3.34 -7.75
CA LEU A 322 -1.79 -3.64 -9.12
C LEU A 322 -2.78 -4.82 -9.20
N ASP A 323 -3.32 -5.30 -8.08
CA ASP A 323 -4.22 -6.45 -7.95
C ASP A 323 -3.62 -7.78 -8.47
N ARG A 324 -2.28 -7.87 -8.52
CA ARG A 324 -1.53 -9.05 -8.98
C ARG A 324 -1.15 -9.94 -7.80
N TYR A 325 -2.15 -10.49 -7.14
CA TYR A 325 -1.99 -11.19 -5.85
C TYR A 325 -1.15 -12.46 -5.93
N GLU A 326 -1.30 -13.29 -6.97
CA GLU A 326 -0.49 -14.50 -7.18
C GLU A 326 0.99 -14.17 -7.38
N ASP A 327 1.27 -13.12 -8.13
CA ASP A 327 2.65 -12.66 -8.35
C ASP A 327 3.26 -12.09 -7.06
N ALA A 328 2.47 -11.33 -6.29
CA ALA A 328 2.89 -10.82 -4.98
C ALA A 328 3.26 -11.97 -4.04
N ILE A 329 2.43 -13.02 -3.96
CA ILE A 329 2.70 -14.24 -3.20
C ILE A 329 4.02 -14.88 -3.66
N ALA A 330 4.21 -15.02 -4.96
CA ALA A 330 5.42 -15.63 -5.52
C ALA A 330 6.69 -14.82 -5.19
N VAL A 331 6.57 -13.49 -5.14
CA VAL A 331 7.68 -12.58 -4.79
C VAL A 331 7.95 -12.64 -3.28
N TYR A 332 6.91 -12.59 -2.42
CA TYR A 332 7.07 -12.70 -0.97
C TYR A 332 7.69 -14.04 -0.55
N LYS A 333 7.29 -15.16 -1.16
CA LYS A 333 7.84 -16.50 -0.87
C LYS A 333 9.35 -16.63 -1.09
N LYS A 334 9.95 -15.73 -1.89
CA LYS A 334 11.40 -15.68 -2.10
C LYS A 334 12.15 -14.85 -1.05
N LEU A 335 11.46 -14.25 -0.06
CA LEU A 335 12.12 -13.55 1.04
C LEU A 335 12.67 -14.57 2.06
N PRO A 336 13.96 -14.47 2.43
CA PRO A 336 14.54 -15.32 3.49
C PRO A 336 13.87 -15.05 4.85
N ASP A 337 13.70 -16.09 5.68
CA ASP A 337 13.03 -15.97 6.98
C ASP A 337 13.79 -15.14 8.04
N ASN A 338 15.06 -14.85 7.81
CA ASN A 338 15.92 -14.08 8.73
C ASN A 338 16.05 -12.60 8.36
N THR A 339 15.09 -12.04 7.61
CA THR A 339 15.09 -10.62 7.25
C THR A 339 14.05 -9.84 8.07
N PRO A 340 14.21 -8.51 8.25
CA PRO A 340 13.20 -7.69 8.92
C PRO A 340 11.81 -7.74 8.26
N PHE A 341 11.75 -8.16 6.99
CA PHE A 341 10.52 -8.18 6.18
C PHE A 341 9.77 -9.52 6.25
N SER A 342 10.42 -10.60 6.70
CA SER A 342 9.89 -11.97 6.59
C SER A 342 8.56 -12.17 7.33
N ARG A 343 8.42 -11.60 8.54
CA ARG A 343 7.17 -11.69 9.32
C ARG A 343 6.02 -10.98 8.60
N THR A 344 6.24 -9.76 8.13
CA THR A 344 5.23 -8.97 7.42
C THR A 344 4.90 -9.59 6.06
N ALA A 345 5.90 -10.20 5.40
CA ALA A 345 5.68 -10.93 4.15
C ALA A 345 4.75 -12.14 4.33
N LYS A 346 4.87 -12.90 5.42
CA LYS A 346 3.94 -14.03 5.71
C LYS A 346 2.49 -13.53 5.89
N ILE A 347 2.31 -12.40 6.56
CA ILE A 347 0.99 -11.75 6.67
C ILE A 347 0.48 -11.27 5.29
N GLY A 348 1.37 -10.69 4.47
CA GLY A 348 1.06 -10.30 3.09
C GLY A 348 0.64 -11.49 2.23
N ILE A 349 1.38 -12.62 2.31
CA ILE A 349 1.01 -13.86 1.61
C ILE A 349 -0.40 -14.30 2.00
N ALA A 350 -0.72 -14.33 3.29
CA ALA A 350 -2.03 -14.76 3.76
C ALA A 350 -3.15 -13.83 3.28
N ARG A 351 -2.94 -12.50 3.35
CA ARG A 351 -3.91 -11.52 2.83
C ARG A 351 -4.14 -11.71 1.33
N ASN A 352 -3.08 -11.90 0.54
CA ASN A 352 -3.20 -12.12 -0.89
C ASN A 352 -3.88 -13.46 -1.22
N LEU A 353 -3.62 -14.53 -0.45
CA LEU A 353 -4.34 -15.80 -0.58
C LEU A 353 -5.84 -15.63 -0.34
N ASP A 354 -6.22 -14.88 0.70
CA ASP A 354 -7.64 -14.60 0.98
C ASP A 354 -8.28 -13.76 -0.13
N SER A 355 -7.56 -12.81 -0.72
CA SER A 355 -8.04 -12.00 -1.85
C SER A 355 -8.28 -12.81 -3.13
N ILE A 356 -7.72 -14.01 -3.25
CA ILE A 356 -7.94 -14.95 -4.36
C ILE A 356 -8.75 -16.20 -3.93
N ASP A 357 -9.58 -16.04 -2.89
CA ASP A 357 -10.47 -17.06 -2.34
C ASP A 357 -9.79 -18.34 -1.81
N LYS A 358 -8.49 -18.26 -1.48
CA LYS A 358 -7.72 -19.35 -0.85
C LYS A 358 -7.60 -19.17 0.66
N THR A 359 -8.73 -18.96 1.31
CA THR A 359 -8.82 -18.61 2.74
C THR A 359 -8.20 -19.69 3.65
N ASP A 360 -8.39 -20.97 3.37
CA ASP A 360 -7.82 -22.05 4.20
C ASP A 360 -6.27 -22.04 4.16
N GLU A 361 -5.67 -21.83 2.96
CA GLU A 361 -4.23 -21.66 2.83
C GLU A 361 -3.74 -20.42 3.61
N ALA A 362 -4.50 -19.32 3.59
CA ALA A 362 -4.19 -18.12 4.35
C ALA A 362 -4.17 -18.37 5.86
N ILE A 363 -5.16 -19.11 6.37
CA ILE A 363 -5.25 -19.53 7.78
C ILE A 363 -4.01 -20.34 8.17
N ASP A 364 -3.64 -21.32 7.37
CA ASP A 364 -2.48 -22.19 7.64
C ASP A 364 -1.17 -21.38 7.68
N ILE A 365 -0.98 -20.45 6.75
CA ILE A 365 0.19 -19.56 6.74
C ILE A 365 0.26 -18.69 8.01
N LEU A 366 -0.88 -18.13 8.46
CA LEU A 366 -0.92 -17.29 9.66
C LEU A 366 -0.71 -18.10 10.94
N LYS A 367 -1.25 -19.31 11.03
CA LYS A 367 -1.00 -20.23 12.14
C LYS A 367 0.49 -20.59 12.23
N ALA A 368 1.07 -21.04 11.13
CA ALA A 368 2.49 -21.36 11.08
C ALA A 368 3.38 -20.14 11.41
N ALA A 369 3.01 -18.95 10.94
CA ALA A 369 3.70 -17.71 11.30
C ALA A 369 3.54 -17.37 12.79
N GLY A 370 2.35 -17.61 13.38
CA GLY A 370 2.09 -17.44 14.80
C GLY A 370 2.95 -18.35 15.68
N GLU A 371 3.14 -19.60 15.25
CA GLU A 371 4.02 -20.57 15.94
C GLU A 371 5.50 -20.18 15.80
N MET A 372 5.93 -19.83 14.58
CA MET A 372 7.33 -19.44 14.30
C MET A 372 7.74 -18.17 15.07
N TYR A 373 6.83 -17.23 15.22
CA TYR A 373 7.05 -15.93 15.90
C TYR A 373 6.21 -15.82 17.16
N ALA A 374 6.37 -16.77 18.11
CA ALA A 374 5.49 -16.93 19.27
C ALA A 374 5.35 -15.70 20.18
N LYS A 375 6.31 -14.76 20.14
CA LYS A 375 6.25 -13.49 20.89
C LYS A 375 5.64 -12.33 20.08
N ASP A 376 5.34 -12.54 18.80
CA ASP A 376 4.84 -11.49 17.93
C ASP A 376 3.30 -11.59 17.83
N PRO A 377 2.54 -10.58 18.25
CA PRO A 377 1.08 -10.61 18.17
C PRO A 377 0.53 -10.49 16.75
N ARG A 378 1.29 -9.95 15.79
CA ARG A 378 0.80 -9.59 14.45
C ARG A 378 0.24 -10.74 13.62
N PRO A 379 0.89 -11.92 13.51
CA PRO A 379 0.34 -13.03 12.75
C PRO A 379 -1.01 -13.49 13.29
N VAL A 380 -1.15 -13.58 14.63
CA VAL A 380 -2.41 -14.01 15.25
C VAL A 380 -3.46 -12.90 15.25
N THR A 381 -3.05 -11.62 15.29
CA THR A 381 -3.98 -10.49 15.04
C THR A 381 -4.53 -10.54 13.61
N ALA A 382 -3.68 -10.80 12.62
CA ALA A 382 -4.10 -10.96 11.23
C ALA A 382 -5.04 -12.16 11.06
N LEU A 383 -4.77 -13.27 11.76
CA LEU A 383 -5.64 -14.44 11.78
C LEU A 383 -7.03 -14.10 12.38
N GLY A 384 -7.07 -13.33 13.47
CA GLY A 384 -8.32 -12.83 14.05
C GLY A 384 -9.10 -11.96 13.06
N GLY A 385 -8.41 -11.08 12.32
CA GLY A 385 -9.01 -10.29 11.26
C GLY A 385 -9.58 -11.11 10.11
N LEU A 386 -8.88 -12.16 9.71
CA LEU A 386 -9.32 -13.09 8.68
C LEU A 386 -10.58 -13.85 9.11
N TYR A 387 -10.57 -14.41 10.33
CA TYR A 387 -11.74 -15.09 10.89
C TYR A 387 -12.94 -14.15 11.03
N ARG A 388 -12.72 -12.90 11.47
CA ARG A 388 -13.76 -11.86 11.52
C ARG A 388 -14.40 -11.61 10.15
N GLY A 389 -13.59 -11.47 9.10
CA GLY A 389 -14.07 -11.27 7.73
C GLY A 389 -14.87 -12.47 7.17
N ARG A 390 -14.75 -13.64 7.78
CA ARG A 390 -15.46 -14.86 7.43
C ARG A 390 -16.54 -15.25 8.48
N GLU A 391 -16.90 -14.32 9.36
CA GLU A 391 -17.91 -14.47 10.41
C GLU A 391 -17.67 -15.65 11.38
N ARG A 392 -16.42 -16.10 11.45
CA ARG A 392 -15.98 -17.14 12.39
C ARG A 392 -15.66 -16.51 13.75
N TRP A 393 -16.70 -16.08 14.45
CA TRP A 393 -16.59 -15.20 15.62
C TRP A 393 -15.77 -15.80 16.76
N ASP A 394 -16.01 -17.05 17.13
CA ASP A 394 -15.31 -17.71 18.25
C ASP A 394 -13.82 -17.93 17.93
N ASP A 395 -13.49 -18.31 16.69
CA ASP A 395 -12.11 -18.42 16.22
C ASP A 395 -11.41 -17.06 16.24
N ALA A 396 -12.10 -16.00 15.82
CA ALA A 396 -11.58 -14.64 15.84
C ALA A 396 -11.30 -14.15 17.28
N ILE A 397 -12.22 -14.42 18.22
CA ILE A 397 -12.02 -14.10 19.64
C ILE A 397 -10.78 -14.81 20.16
N SER A 398 -10.66 -16.13 19.91
CA SER A 398 -9.51 -16.92 20.36
C SER A 398 -8.18 -16.38 19.81
N ALA A 399 -8.14 -16.00 18.53
CA ALA A 399 -6.96 -15.42 17.91
C ALA A 399 -6.60 -14.05 18.51
N TYR A 400 -7.58 -13.19 18.79
CA TYR A 400 -7.33 -11.90 19.45
C TYR A 400 -6.93 -12.08 20.93
N ASP A 401 -7.40 -13.12 21.62
CA ASP A 401 -6.96 -13.45 22.97
C ASP A 401 -5.49 -13.78 23.00
N ASP A 402 -5.05 -14.69 22.12
CA ASP A 402 -3.63 -15.03 21.96
C ASP A 402 -2.81 -13.78 21.60
N ALA A 403 -3.32 -12.93 20.68
CA ALA A 403 -2.63 -11.69 20.31
C ALA A 403 -2.44 -10.75 21.51
N ILE A 404 -3.45 -10.56 22.34
CA ILE A 404 -3.38 -9.69 23.54
C ILE A 404 -2.48 -10.30 24.61
N GLU A 405 -2.49 -11.61 24.79
CA GLU A 405 -1.58 -12.30 25.71
C GLU A 405 -0.11 -12.08 25.31
N ARG A 406 0.21 -12.15 24.02
CA ARG A 406 1.56 -11.89 23.48
C ARG A 406 2.07 -10.45 23.67
N LEU A 407 1.17 -9.49 23.87
CA LEU A 407 1.56 -8.11 24.17
C LEU A 407 2.23 -7.98 25.54
N GLY A 408 1.92 -8.86 26.49
CA GLY A 408 2.28 -8.72 27.89
C GLY A 408 1.58 -7.52 28.52
N THR A 409 2.22 -6.36 28.58
CA THR A 409 1.59 -5.11 29.06
C THR A 409 1.06 -4.30 27.86
N PRO A 410 -0.27 -4.20 27.68
CA PRO A 410 -0.84 -3.40 26.63
C PRO A 410 -0.56 -1.89 26.81
N GLU A 411 -0.27 -1.20 25.70
CA GLU A 411 0.00 0.23 25.62
C GLU A 411 -1.08 0.96 24.81
N PRO A 412 -1.17 2.30 24.86
CA PRO A 412 -2.18 3.06 24.11
C PRO A 412 -2.27 2.71 22.63
N ARG A 413 -1.14 2.49 21.94
CA ARG A 413 -1.10 2.09 20.52
C ARG A 413 -1.84 0.79 20.21
N HIS A 414 -2.17 -0.02 21.21
CA HIS A 414 -2.85 -1.31 21.05
C HIS A 414 -4.38 -1.22 21.11
N TRP A 415 -4.96 -0.01 21.18
CA TRP A 415 -6.41 0.22 21.25
C TRP A 415 -7.19 -0.51 20.14
N GLN A 416 -6.64 -0.59 18.93
CA GLN A 416 -7.28 -1.25 17.78
C GLN A 416 -7.54 -2.73 18.01
N MET A 417 -6.68 -3.41 18.76
CA MET A 417 -6.83 -4.84 19.05
C MET A 417 -8.00 -5.09 19.99
N PHE A 418 -8.14 -4.26 21.03
CA PHE A 418 -9.29 -4.29 21.93
C PHE A 418 -10.58 -3.92 21.21
N TYR A 419 -10.55 -2.88 20.38
CA TYR A 419 -11.69 -2.53 19.53
C TYR A 419 -12.10 -3.71 18.64
N SER A 420 -11.17 -4.32 17.93
CA SER A 420 -11.46 -5.44 17.03
C SER A 420 -12.03 -6.65 17.76
N ARG A 421 -11.48 -7.01 18.93
CA ARG A 421 -12.02 -8.10 19.75
C ARG A 421 -13.39 -7.75 20.32
N GLY A 422 -13.60 -6.51 20.76
CA GLY A 422 -14.88 -6.02 21.23
C GLY A 422 -15.99 -6.11 20.18
N VAL A 423 -15.70 -5.70 18.95
CA VAL A 423 -16.62 -5.84 17.82
C VAL A 423 -16.98 -7.30 17.56
N VAL A 424 -15.98 -8.20 17.55
CA VAL A 424 -16.21 -9.63 17.33
C VAL A 424 -16.99 -10.27 18.48
N ALA A 425 -16.70 -9.89 19.72
CA ALA A 425 -17.43 -10.37 20.89
C ALA A 425 -18.89 -9.94 20.88
N GLU A 426 -19.19 -8.72 20.42
CA GLU A 426 -20.56 -8.25 20.24
C GLU A 426 -21.29 -9.09 19.20
N ARG A 427 -20.69 -9.33 18.03
CA ARG A 427 -21.25 -10.18 16.97
C ARG A 427 -21.46 -11.63 17.40
N ALA A 428 -20.61 -12.13 18.31
CA ALA A 428 -20.75 -13.44 18.93
C ALA A 428 -21.81 -13.49 20.06
N GLY A 429 -22.51 -12.39 20.35
CA GLY A 429 -23.48 -12.30 21.45
C GLY A 429 -22.86 -12.19 22.85
N GLN A 430 -21.54 -12.00 22.97
CA GLN A 430 -20.79 -11.89 24.23
C GLN A 430 -20.69 -10.43 24.69
N TRP A 431 -21.83 -9.78 24.95
CA TRP A 431 -21.92 -8.34 25.20
C TRP A 431 -21.04 -7.84 26.34
N GLU A 432 -21.06 -8.49 27.49
CA GLU A 432 -20.28 -8.06 28.67
C GLU A 432 -18.77 -7.97 28.34
N ARG A 433 -18.29 -8.90 27.55
CA ARG A 433 -16.91 -8.92 27.05
C ARG A 433 -16.67 -7.79 26.04
N ALA A 434 -17.59 -7.61 25.10
CA ALA A 434 -17.54 -6.57 24.10
C ALA A 434 -17.45 -5.19 24.73
N GLU A 435 -18.34 -4.88 25.67
CA GLU A 435 -18.36 -3.61 26.39
C GLU A 435 -17.03 -3.33 27.12
N LYS A 436 -16.50 -4.35 27.83
CA LYS A 436 -15.22 -4.24 28.52
C LYS A 436 -14.06 -3.92 27.56
N ASP A 437 -14.01 -4.56 26.41
CA ASP A 437 -12.98 -4.35 25.42
C ASP A 437 -13.10 -2.97 24.74
N LEU A 438 -14.31 -2.55 24.40
CA LEU A 438 -14.57 -1.24 23.81
C LEU A 438 -14.23 -0.11 24.79
N LEU A 439 -14.58 -0.27 26.09
CA LEU A 439 -14.17 0.66 27.14
C LEU A 439 -12.65 0.69 27.31
N LYS A 440 -11.98 -0.47 27.22
CA LYS A 440 -10.52 -0.53 27.27
C LYS A 440 -9.87 0.17 26.07
N ALA A 441 -10.45 0.05 24.88
CA ALA A 441 -10.00 0.78 23.71
C ALA A 441 -10.11 2.31 23.91
N LEU A 442 -11.20 2.79 24.55
CA LEU A 442 -11.37 4.21 24.90
C LEU A 442 -10.49 4.66 26.06
N GLU A 443 -10.08 3.78 26.97
CA GLU A 443 -9.07 4.10 27.98
C GLU A 443 -7.73 4.44 27.31
N PHE A 444 -7.38 3.73 26.24
CA PHE A 444 -6.16 3.97 25.47
C PHE A 444 -6.26 5.14 24.50
N GLU A 445 -7.41 5.32 23.86
CA GLU A 445 -7.67 6.40 22.89
C GLU A 445 -9.06 6.99 23.15
N PRO A 446 -9.16 7.95 24.09
CA PRO A 446 -10.45 8.41 24.62
C PRO A 446 -11.40 9.01 23.58
N ASP A 447 -10.85 9.68 22.58
CA ASP A 447 -11.62 10.38 21.54
C ASP A 447 -11.67 9.61 20.20
N GLN A 448 -11.41 8.30 20.20
CA GLN A 448 -11.37 7.52 18.96
C GLN A 448 -12.79 7.38 18.37
N PRO A 449 -13.06 8.02 17.20
CA PRO A 449 -14.43 8.15 16.69
C PRO A 449 -15.12 6.82 16.39
N LEU A 450 -14.37 5.83 15.88
CA LEU A 450 -14.94 4.51 15.55
C LEU A 450 -15.38 3.77 16.81
N VAL A 451 -14.60 3.87 17.90
CA VAL A 451 -14.93 3.19 19.16
C VAL A 451 -16.08 3.90 19.86
N LEU A 452 -16.06 5.26 19.89
CA LEU A 452 -17.15 6.06 20.44
C LEU A 452 -18.47 5.76 19.72
N ASN A 453 -18.45 5.73 18.39
CA ASN A 453 -19.63 5.43 17.59
C ASN A 453 -20.13 4.00 17.84
N TYR A 454 -19.25 3.01 17.78
CA TYR A 454 -19.64 1.59 17.93
C TYR A 454 -20.23 1.31 19.31
N LEU A 455 -19.54 1.74 20.37
CA LEU A 455 -20.02 1.52 21.75
C LEU A 455 -21.31 2.31 22.02
N GLY A 456 -21.36 3.59 21.59
CA GLY A 456 -22.55 4.42 21.77
C GLY A 456 -23.76 3.84 21.06
N TYR A 457 -23.62 3.43 19.80
CA TYR A 457 -24.67 2.79 19.03
C TYR A 457 -25.16 1.47 19.69
N SER A 458 -24.22 0.59 20.08
CA SER A 458 -24.55 -0.67 20.77
C SER A 458 -25.29 -0.44 22.10
N TRP A 459 -24.92 0.60 22.86
CA TRP A 459 -25.66 0.96 24.07
C TRP A 459 -27.09 1.41 23.80
N VAL A 460 -27.31 2.18 22.72
CA VAL A 460 -28.66 2.62 22.33
C VAL A 460 -29.52 1.42 21.95
N GLU A 461 -29.01 0.50 21.14
CA GLU A 461 -29.73 -0.73 20.77
C GLU A 461 -30.09 -1.59 22.00
N LYS A 462 -29.19 -1.65 22.97
CA LYS A 462 -29.39 -2.39 24.23
C LYS A 462 -30.15 -1.60 25.29
N ARG A 463 -30.55 -0.36 25.00
CA ARG A 463 -31.22 0.58 25.91
C ARG A 463 -30.44 0.84 27.21
N GLN A 464 -29.12 0.92 27.10
CA GLN A 464 -28.19 1.15 28.21
C GLN A 464 -27.48 2.51 28.03
N ASN A 465 -27.12 3.16 29.13
CA ASN A 465 -26.27 4.36 29.12
C ASN A 465 -26.65 5.45 28.08
N LEU A 466 -27.95 5.63 27.82
CA LEU A 466 -28.51 6.36 26.67
C LEU A 466 -27.96 7.77 26.50
N GLU A 467 -27.88 8.57 27.60
CA GLU A 467 -27.37 9.94 27.56
C GLU A 467 -25.88 9.97 27.19
N ARG A 468 -25.09 9.08 27.82
CA ARG A 468 -23.68 8.93 27.53
C ARG A 468 -23.43 8.47 26.09
N ALA A 469 -24.26 7.54 25.60
CA ALA A 469 -24.21 7.05 24.22
C ALA A 469 -24.42 8.19 23.21
N LEU A 470 -25.42 9.03 23.43
CA LEU A 470 -25.68 10.18 22.56
C LEU A 470 -24.49 11.16 22.52
N GLU A 471 -23.91 11.50 23.69
CA GLU A 471 -22.75 12.40 23.73
C GLU A 471 -21.50 11.79 23.06
N MET A 472 -21.30 10.48 23.20
CA MET A 472 -20.22 9.77 22.50
C MET A 472 -20.37 9.84 21.00
N ILE A 473 -21.57 9.60 20.46
CA ILE A 473 -21.83 9.64 19.02
C ILE A 473 -21.72 11.07 18.49
N LYS A 474 -22.21 12.07 19.20
CA LYS A 474 -21.99 13.49 18.86
C LYS A 474 -20.50 13.83 18.80
N THR A 475 -19.71 13.35 19.76
CA THR A 475 -18.26 13.51 19.75
C THR A 475 -17.64 12.85 18.53
N ALA A 476 -18.07 11.63 18.19
CA ALA A 476 -17.59 10.93 17.00
C ALA A 476 -17.89 11.71 15.71
N VAL A 477 -19.10 12.24 15.53
CA VAL A 477 -19.47 13.12 14.41
C VAL A 477 -18.59 14.37 14.37
N SER A 478 -18.36 15.04 15.50
CA SER A 478 -17.52 16.24 15.55
C SER A 478 -16.08 15.99 15.10
N LYS A 479 -15.54 14.80 15.40
CA LYS A 479 -14.18 14.37 15.00
C LYS A 479 -14.10 13.90 13.55
N ARG A 480 -15.19 13.34 13.01
CA ARG A 480 -15.30 12.86 11.63
C ARG A 480 -16.55 13.38 10.92
N PRO A 481 -16.63 14.70 10.67
CA PRO A 481 -17.84 15.33 10.14
C PRO A 481 -18.19 14.95 8.69
N HIS A 482 -17.32 14.25 7.99
CA HIS A 482 -17.52 13.77 6.62
C HIS A 482 -17.65 12.24 6.54
N ASP A 483 -17.85 11.57 7.68
CA ASP A 483 -18.11 10.12 7.73
C ASP A 483 -19.63 9.89 7.76
N GLY A 484 -20.19 9.43 6.63
CA GLY A 484 -21.63 9.24 6.49
C GLY A 484 -22.20 8.16 7.43
N TYR A 485 -21.42 7.12 7.74
CA TYR A 485 -21.86 6.08 8.68
C TYR A 485 -21.95 6.56 10.12
N ILE A 486 -20.97 7.37 10.56
CA ILE A 486 -21.01 7.97 11.90
C ILE A 486 -22.14 9.01 11.99
N THR A 487 -22.39 9.78 10.91
CA THR A 487 -23.47 10.76 10.84
C THR A 487 -24.84 10.06 10.85
N ASP A 488 -25.02 8.97 10.11
CA ASP A 488 -26.19 8.12 10.14
C ASP A 488 -26.49 7.59 11.54
N SER A 489 -25.46 7.11 12.24
CA SER A 489 -25.61 6.64 13.63
C SER A 489 -26.20 7.72 14.55
N LEU A 490 -25.80 9.01 14.39
CA LEU A 490 -26.36 10.10 15.17
C LEU A 490 -27.85 10.31 14.82
N GLY A 491 -28.17 10.35 13.54
CA GLY A 491 -29.56 10.51 13.08
C GLY A 491 -30.45 9.36 13.57
N TRP A 492 -29.93 8.12 13.48
CA TRP A 492 -30.66 6.94 13.93
C TRP A 492 -30.87 6.92 15.46
N VAL A 493 -29.87 7.38 16.24
CA VAL A 493 -30.03 7.53 17.70
C VAL A 493 -31.09 8.57 18.05
N TYR A 494 -31.14 9.71 17.36
CA TYR A 494 -32.24 10.66 17.51
C TYR A 494 -33.60 10.03 17.17
N TYR A 495 -33.66 9.26 16.08
CA TYR A 495 -34.88 8.53 15.70
C TYR A 495 -35.33 7.56 16.80
N GLN A 496 -34.42 6.75 17.36
CA GLN A 496 -34.73 5.80 18.44
C GLN A 496 -35.22 6.51 19.71
N PHE A 497 -34.79 7.75 19.95
CA PHE A 497 -35.26 8.59 21.07
C PHE A 497 -36.59 9.29 20.78
N GLY A 498 -37.17 9.07 19.59
CA GLY A 498 -38.39 9.77 19.16
C GLY A 498 -38.19 11.25 18.82
N ARG A 499 -36.94 11.71 18.69
CA ARG A 499 -36.54 13.07 18.35
C ARG A 499 -36.43 13.21 16.84
N TYR A 500 -37.55 12.97 16.14
CA TYR A 500 -37.58 12.81 14.69
C TYR A 500 -37.17 14.06 13.93
N GLU A 501 -37.54 15.26 14.43
CA GLU A 501 -37.17 16.55 13.86
C GLU A 501 -35.66 16.80 13.91
N GLU A 502 -34.96 16.21 14.90
CA GLU A 502 -33.51 16.29 15.02
C GLU A 502 -32.84 15.16 14.22
N ALA A 503 -33.49 14.02 14.02
CA ALA A 503 -32.99 12.92 13.21
C ALA A 503 -32.89 13.30 11.72
N VAL A 504 -33.91 14.00 11.19
CA VAL A 504 -33.99 14.32 9.76
C VAL A 504 -32.74 15.05 9.24
N PRO A 505 -32.30 16.19 9.78
CA PRO A 505 -31.13 16.89 9.23
C PRO A 505 -29.85 16.08 9.28
N GLU A 506 -29.65 15.23 10.28
CA GLU A 506 -28.47 14.36 10.36
C GLU A 506 -28.53 13.24 9.33
N LEU A 507 -29.69 12.63 9.12
CA LEU A 507 -29.88 11.60 8.10
C LEU A 507 -29.84 12.17 6.67
N GLU A 508 -30.39 13.37 6.44
CA GLU A 508 -30.22 14.08 5.15
C GLU A 508 -28.72 14.26 4.84
N ARG A 509 -27.94 14.69 5.84
CA ARG A 509 -26.50 14.83 5.70
C ARG A 509 -25.79 13.50 5.48
N ALA A 510 -26.21 12.42 6.16
CA ALA A 510 -25.65 11.08 5.97
C ALA A 510 -25.88 10.60 4.53
N VAL A 511 -27.08 10.80 3.97
CA VAL A 511 -27.39 10.48 2.56
C VAL A 511 -26.56 11.35 1.59
N GLU A 512 -26.35 12.65 1.86
CA GLU A 512 -25.45 13.48 1.04
C GLU A 512 -24.00 12.91 1.01
N LEU A 513 -23.54 12.36 2.12
CA LEU A 513 -22.19 11.77 2.24
C LEU A 513 -22.09 10.35 1.66
N ARG A 514 -23.21 9.60 1.67
CA ARG A 514 -23.31 8.20 1.21
C ARG A 514 -24.64 7.94 0.48
N PRO A 515 -24.85 8.55 -0.68
CA PRO A 515 -26.12 8.40 -1.42
C PRO A 515 -26.36 6.97 -1.92
N GLU A 516 -25.30 6.18 -2.08
CA GLU A 516 -25.35 4.80 -2.57
C GLU A 516 -25.57 3.74 -1.48
N ASP A 517 -25.75 4.13 -0.23
CA ASP A 517 -25.96 3.15 0.86
C ASP A 517 -27.45 2.90 1.09
N PRO A 518 -27.94 1.64 0.93
CA PRO A 518 -29.37 1.35 1.06
C PRO A 518 -29.89 1.52 2.50
N VAL A 519 -29.08 1.25 3.53
CA VAL A 519 -29.49 1.36 4.94
C VAL A 519 -29.68 2.82 5.34
N ILE A 520 -28.74 3.67 4.95
CA ILE A 520 -28.82 5.13 5.25
C ILE A 520 -30.04 5.76 4.58
N ASN A 521 -30.35 5.36 3.32
CA ASN A 521 -31.56 5.82 2.63
C ASN A 521 -32.84 5.31 3.32
N ASP A 522 -32.84 4.07 3.83
CA ASP A 522 -33.96 3.52 4.60
C ASP A 522 -34.20 4.31 5.89
N HIS A 523 -33.15 4.58 6.66
CA HIS A 523 -33.23 5.37 7.89
C HIS A 523 -33.79 6.78 7.65
N LEU A 524 -33.37 7.45 6.57
CA LEU A 524 -33.94 8.76 6.20
C LEU A 524 -35.40 8.65 5.83
N GLY A 525 -35.79 7.59 5.08
CA GLY A 525 -37.18 7.31 4.75
C GLY A 525 -38.04 7.15 6.00
N ASP A 526 -37.56 6.39 6.99
CA ASP A 526 -38.22 6.19 8.26
C ASP A 526 -38.40 7.50 9.03
N ALA A 527 -37.36 8.34 9.09
CA ALA A 527 -37.42 9.63 9.75
C ALA A 527 -38.40 10.60 9.05
N TYR A 528 -38.40 10.68 7.73
CA TYR A 528 -39.37 11.46 6.97
C TYR A 528 -40.80 11.02 7.23
N TRP A 529 -41.04 9.72 7.31
CA TRP A 529 -42.40 9.21 7.59
C TRP A 529 -42.86 9.69 8.98
N ARG A 530 -42.01 9.65 10.00
CA ARG A 530 -42.35 10.06 11.37
C ARG A 530 -42.66 11.57 11.49
N VAL A 531 -42.05 12.41 10.66
CA VAL A 531 -42.34 13.86 10.63
C VAL A 531 -43.45 14.23 9.61
N GLY A 532 -44.13 13.24 9.05
CA GLY A 532 -45.27 13.44 8.14
C GLY A 532 -44.90 13.75 6.66
N ARG A 533 -43.60 13.69 6.32
CA ARG A 533 -43.06 13.86 4.95
C ARG A 533 -43.18 12.54 4.16
N THR A 534 -44.41 12.04 4.02
CA THR A 534 -44.65 10.68 3.51
C THR A 534 -44.25 10.46 2.05
N ARG A 535 -44.24 11.52 1.22
CA ARG A 535 -43.80 11.43 -0.17
C ARG A 535 -42.30 11.27 -0.27
N GLU A 536 -41.57 12.05 0.52
CA GLU A 536 -40.11 11.95 0.61
C GLU A 536 -39.70 10.62 1.22
N ALA A 537 -40.44 10.12 2.21
CA ALA A 537 -40.23 8.79 2.76
C ALA A 537 -40.30 7.70 1.68
N ALA A 538 -41.42 7.71 0.90
CA ALA A 538 -41.57 6.75 -0.18
C ALA A 538 -40.47 6.89 -1.26
N PHE A 539 -40.00 8.10 -1.53
CA PHE A 539 -38.86 8.32 -2.44
C PHE A 539 -37.60 7.66 -1.93
N GLN A 540 -37.24 7.87 -0.65
CA GLN A 540 -36.02 7.30 -0.06
C GLN A 540 -36.08 5.77 0.02
N TRP A 541 -37.23 5.18 0.39
CA TRP A 541 -37.40 3.73 0.40
C TRP A 541 -37.30 3.11 -1.00
N ASN A 542 -37.86 3.78 -2.05
CA ASN A 542 -37.67 3.33 -3.44
C ASN A 542 -36.23 3.45 -3.89
N HIS A 543 -35.52 4.51 -3.45
CA HIS A 543 -34.11 4.68 -3.77
C HIS A 543 -33.27 3.59 -3.10
N SER A 544 -33.50 3.32 -1.80
CA SER A 544 -32.87 2.22 -1.07
C SER A 544 -33.10 0.87 -1.78
N LEU A 545 -34.35 0.61 -2.23
CA LEU A 545 -34.69 -0.62 -2.95
C LEU A 545 -33.94 -0.75 -4.30
N ALA A 546 -33.69 0.38 -4.97
CA ALA A 546 -32.98 0.42 -6.25
C ALA A 546 -31.46 0.19 -6.10
N LEU A 547 -30.92 0.27 -4.88
CA LEU A 547 -29.52 0.06 -4.56
C LEU A 547 -29.17 -1.42 -4.27
N ASP A 548 -30.05 -2.35 -4.62
CA ASP A 548 -29.89 -3.80 -4.43
C ASP A 548 -29.56 -4.21 -2.97
N PRO A 549 -30.46 -3.84 -2.02
CA PRO A 549 -30.24 -4.12 -0.59
C PRO A 549 -30.26 -5.61 -0.29
N GLU A 550 -29.68 -5.98 0.86
CA GLU A 550 -29.76 -7.35 1.40
C GLU A 550 -31.22 -7.85 1.46
N PRO A 551 -31.47 -9.16 1.32
CA PRO A 551 -32.82 -9.73 1.20
C PRO A 551 -33.76 -9.33 2.33
N GLU A 552 -33.28 -9.25 3.56
CA GLU A 552 -34.08 -8.87 4.73
C GLU A 552 -34.52 -7.40 4.67
N LEU A 553 -33.62 -6.49 4.34
CA LEU A 553 -33.94 -5.06 4.16
C LEU A 553 -34.90 -4.87 2.98
N LYS A 554 -34.70 -5.61 1.88
CA LYS A 554 -35.59 -5.58 0.72
C LYS A 554 -37.03 -5.90 1.11
N GLU A 555 -37.25 -6.99 1.86
CA GLU A 555 -38.58 -7.37 2.33
C GLU A 555 -39.21 -6.27 3.22
N GLN A 556 -38.39 -5.66 4.10
CA GLN A 556 -38.84 -4.56 4.95
C GLN A 556 -39.24 -3.33 4.13
N LEU A 557 -38.45 -2.92 3.14
CA LEU A 557 -38.73 -1.80 2.25
C LEU A 557 -40.01 -2.01 1.45
N GLU A 558 -40.22 -3.21 0.91
CA GLU A 558 -41.45 -3.54 0.17
C GLU A 558 -42.71 -3.44 1.07
N LYS A 559 -42.60 -3.84 2.35
CA LYS A 559 -43.67 -3.67 3.34
C LYS A 559 -43.92 -2.19 3.67
N LYS A 560 -42.85 -1.41 3.89
CA LYS A 560 -42.94 0.03 4.17
C LYS A 560 -43.60 0.80 3.01
N LEU A 561 -43.20 0.48 1.79
CA LEU A 561 -43.80 1.12 0.57
C LEU A 561 -45.27 0.78 0.43
N LYS A 562 -45.73 -0.40 0.81
CA LYS A 562 -47.12 -0.83 0.66
C LYS A 562 -48.03 -0.36 1.79
N HIS A 563 -47.51 -0.32 3.01
CA HIS A 563 -48.36 -0.12 4.20
C HIS A 563 -47.94 1.09 5.05
N GLY A 564 -46.82 1.74 4.74
CA GLY A 564 -46.17 2.71 5.61
C GLY A 564 -45.45 2.04 6.81
N LEU A 565 -44.93 2.86 7.71
CA LEU A 565 -44.42 2.35 8.97
C LEU A 565 -45.57 1.99 9.90
N VAL A 566 -45.66 0.71 10.25
CA VAL A 566 -46.61 0.23 11.28
C VAL A 566 -46.07 0.65 12.65
N GLU A 567 -46.94 1.18 13.52
CA GLU A 567 -46.54 1.49 14.90
C GLU A 567 -46.22 0.20 15.64
N GLU A 568 -44.95 -0.06 15.87
CA GLU A 568 -44.53 -1.08 16.82
C GLU A 568 -44.68 -0.51 18.23
N ALA A 569 -45.57 -1.13 19.03
CA ALA A 569 -45.75 -0.77 20.43
C ALA A 569 -44.42 -1.03 21.20
N GLY A 570 -43.65 0.02 21.46
CA GLY A 570 -42.39 -0.06 22.20
C GLY A 570 -41.12 0.47 21.49
N ALA A 571 -41.24 0.97 20.27
CA ALA A 571 -40.09 1.41 19.46
C ALA A 571 -39.41 2.69 19.97
N VAL A 572 -40.08 3.53 20.75
CA VAL A 572 -39.51 4.80 21.25
C VAL A 572 -38.92 4.62 22.63
N ILE A 573 -37.62 4.91 22.74
CA ILE A 573 -36.92 4.95 24.03
C ILE A 573 -37.32 6.25 24.76
N LYS A 574 -38.19 6.16 25.77
CA LYS A 574 -38.53 7.32 26.59
C LYS A 574 -37.34 7.72 27.46
N THR A 575 -36.66 8.81 27.09
CA THR A 575 -35.78 9.52 28.01
C THR A 575 -36.65 10.24 29.04
N THR A 576 -36.56 9.88 30.30
CA THR A 576 -37.13 10.69 31.38
C THR A 576 -36.41 12.02 31.41
N PRO A 577 -37.10 13.17 31.32
CA PRO A 577 -36.45 14.45 31.56
C PRO A 577 -35.95 14.44 33.01
N ASN A 578 -34.65 14.59 33.22
CA ASN A 578 -34.11 14.84 34.55
C ASN A 578 -34.72 16.15 35.08
N GLY A 579 -35.61 16.00 36.06
CA GLY A 579 -36.12 17.12 36.83
C GLY A 579 -35.00 17.71 37.70
N GLY A 580 -34.78 19.04 37.55
CA GLY A 580 -34.19 19.94 38.54
C GLY A 580 -32.68 19.92 38.65
#